data_e53597c6ca8e4d4ebe147a63b47a18cd
#
_entry.id   e53597c6ca8e4d4ebe147a63b47a18cd
#
_cell.length_a   1.000
_cell.length_b   1.000
_cell.length_c   1.000
_cell.angle_alpha   90.00
_cell.angle_beta   90.00
_cell.angle_gamma   90.00
#
_symmetry.space_group_name_H-M   'P 1'
#
loop_
_entity.id
_entity.type
_entity.pdbx_description
1 polymer ?
#
loop_
_entity_poly.entity_id
_entity_poly.type
_entity_poly.pdbx_seq_one_letter_code
_entity_poly.pdbx_strand_id
1 'polypeptide(L)'
;MKKKIVFLMVGIIAIFIILLVANSINNKNKVAENISQTTKGINVSEDESKSKAVDEIIYSPLVDKYTVKSEYNNDDVYLVNDEGQKLAGPYAYIYIDDVTYKDDLCRVISKDSHKIGFINMTGEMVAEPEYIEADKMTNGCAAVRDNVDGMYYYINSKGIRINNEEYMEAYPFVNNMSKVKFKDGTWGIINKSGSKIIDGLDYINNLPSTTTMVSGLKDGKAIILKLDEYDSKFYEIRSFDYTEISEVYYENFVIVKNENQEYGVLDVNSGKSLIDNKYKKIEFTVMPDEHIMGEKISFRCQNVDGTYDIEVKSFGNEVEDYIWDR
;
A
#
# COMPACT_ATOMS: atom_id res chain seq x y z
N MET A 1 7.23 -31.62 -25.29
CA MET A 1 7.19 -30.16 -25.49
C MET A 1 7.02 -29.36 -24.19
N LYS A 2 6.15 -29.75 -23.24
CA LYS A 2 5.90 -28.99 -21.98
C LYS A 2 7.13 -28.77 -21.06
N LYS A 3 8.08 -29.71 -20.98
CA LYS A 3 9.30 -29.54 -20.15
C LYS A 3 10.28 -28.49 -20.67
N LYS A 4 10.37 -28.27 -21.98
CA LYS A 4 11.26 -27.24 -22.55
C LYS A 4 10.78 -25.82 -22.33
N ILE A 5 9.46 -25.60 -22.24
CA ILE A 5 8.86 -24.27 -22.01
C ILE A 5 9.07 -23.83 -20.56
N VAL A 6 9.00 -24.74 -19.59
CA VAL A 6 9.24 -24.42 -18.17
C VAL A 6 10.70 -24.00 -17.94
N PHE A 7 11.67 -24.67 -18.57
CA PHE A 7 13.08 -24.27 -18.48
C PHE A 7 13.37 -22.92 -19.13
N LEU A 8 12.64 -22.56 -20.18
CA LEU A 8 12.80 -21.25 -20.83
C LEU A 8 12.25 -20.12 -19.95
N MET A 9 11.10 -20.32 -19.29
CA MET A 9 10.52 -19.33 -18.36
C MET A 9 11.38 -19.12 -17.11
N VAL A 10 11.92 -20.18 -16.52
CA VAL A 10 12.83 -20.06 -15.38
C VAL A 10 14.11 -19.32 -15.76
N GLY A 11 14.64 -19.53 -16.97
CA GLY A 11 15.79 -18.80 -17.50
C GLY A 11 15.51 -17.30 -17.68
N ILE A 12 14.34 -16.93 -18.17
CA ILE A 12 13.94 -15.52 -18.38
C ILE A 12 13.78 -14.79 -17.04
N ILE A 13 13.17 -15.43 -16.04
CA ILE A 13 13.01 -14.86 -14.70
C ILE A 13 14.38 -14.66 -14.02
N ALA A 14 15.30 -15.62 -14.17
CA ALA A 14 16.66 -15.50 -13.63
C ALA A 14 17.43 -14.33 -14.28
N ILE A 15 17.30 -14.14 -15.60
CA ILE A 15 17.92 -13.01 -16.31
C ILE A 15 17.32 -11.67 -15.85
N PHE A 16 16.01 -11.62 -15.60
CA PHE A 16 15.35 -10.39 -15.14
C PHE A 16 15.79 -10.00 -13.72
N ILE A 17 15.96 -10.99 -12.83
CA ILE A 17 16.48 -10.76 -11.47
C ILE A 17 17.95 -10.29 -11.54
N ILE A 18 18.78 -10.88 -12.40
CA ILE A 18 20.18 -10.47 -12.58
C ILE A 18 20.26 -9.03 -13.12
N LEU A 19 19.39 -8.64 -14.04
CA LEU A 19 19.33 -7.27 -14.56
C LEU A 19 18.87 -6.25 -13.50
N LEU A 20 17.92 -6.61 -12.63
CA LEU A 20 17.50 -5.76 -11.52
C LEU A 20 18.62 -5.57 -10.49
N VAL A 21 19.34 -6.64 -10.15
CA VAL A 21 20.49 -6.58 -9.26
C VAL A 21 21.63 -5.76 -9.86
N ALA A 22 21.95 -5.95 -11.15
CA ALA A 22 22.96 -5.18 -11.86
C ALA A 22 22.62 -3.69 -11.94
N ASN A 23 21.33 -3.34 -12.12
CA ASN A 23 20.87 -1.94 -12.14
C ASN A 23 20.94 -1.30 -10.73
N SER A 24 20.67 -2.07 -9.67
CA SER A 24 20.84 -1.64 -8.28
C SER A 24 22.32 -1.39 -7.94
N ILE A 25 23.23 -2.25 -8.40
CA ILE A 25 24.69 -2.09 -8.19
C ILE A 25 25.22 -0.87 -8.97
N ASN A 26 24.73 -0.66 -10.20
CA ASN A 26 25.16 0.48 -11.03
C ASN A 26 24.69 1.83 -10.46
N ASN A 27 23.51 1.87 -9.84
CA ASN A 27 23.04 3.04 -9.10
C ASN A 27 23.87 3.31 -7.84
N LYS A 28 24.27 2.27 -7.10
CA LYS A 28 25.17 2.42 -5.94
C LYS A 28 26.54 2.96 -6.35
N ASN A 29 27.09 2.51 -7.48
CA ASN A 29 28.38 2.99 -7.99
C ASN A 29 28.31 4.46 -8.46
N LYS A 30 27.22 4.91 -9.08
CA LYS A 30 27.01 6.32 -9.43
C LYS A 30 26.93 7.25 -8.20
N VAL A 31 26.31 6.77 -7.12
CA VAL A 31 26.23 7.51 -5.85
C VAL A 31 27.63 7.59 -5.21
N ALA A 32 28.41 6.50 -5.25
CA ALA A 32 29.78 6.47 -4.74
C ALA A 32 30.74 7.38 -5.51
N GLU A 33 30.61 7.47 -6.85
CA GLU A 33 31.42 8.40 -7.67
C GLU A 33 31.07 9.88 -7.40
N ASN A 34 29.82 10.22 -7.17
CA ASN A 34 29.41 11.57 -6.78
C ASN A 34 29.93 11.98 -5.41
N ILE A 35 29.98 11.05 -4.45
CA ILE A 35 30.57 11.28 -3.13
C ILE A 35 32.09 11.49 -3.21
N SER A 36 32.78 10.73 -4.08
CA SER A 36 34.23 10.84 -4.31
C SER A 36 34.66 12.17 -4.93
N GLN A 37 33.80 12.84 -5.68
CA GLN A 37 34.10 14.16 -6.27
C GLN A 37 33.90 15.32 -5.28
N THR A 38 33.07 15.15 -4.26
CA THR A 38 32.80 16.19 -3.24
C THR A 38 33.88 16.22 -2.13
N THR A 39 34.64 15.13 -1.96
CA THR A 39 35.64 15.01 -0.88
C THR A 39 37.09 15.43 -1.24
N LYS A 40 37.32 15.94 -2.46
CA LYS A 40 38.66 16.37 -2.90
C LYS A 40 39.15 17.75 -2.40
N GLY A 41 38.62 18.25 -1.29
CA GLY A 41 38.95 19.57 -0.77
C GLY A 41 39.35 19.66 0.72
N ILE A 42 39.62 18.56 1.42
CA ILE A 42 39.98 18.65 2.84
C ILE A 42 41.29 17.89 3.07
N ASN A 43 42.36 18.64 3.31
CA ASN A 43 43.64 18.12 3.83
C ASN A 43 43.44 17.74 5.30
N VAL A 44 43.56 16.46 5.63
CA VAL A 44 43.63 15.97 7.01
C VAL A 44 45.00 15.29 7.17
N SER A 45 45.75 15.77 8.17
CA SER A 45 47.01 15.19 8.63
C SER A 45 46.80 13.79 9.18
N GLU A 46 47.65 12.85 8.76
CA GLU A 46 47.71 11.48 9.28
C GLU A 46 48.04 11.50 10.79
N ASP A 47 47.17 10.91 11.60
CA ASP A 47 47.48 10.38 12.91
C ASP A 47 46.88 8.98 13.05
N GLU A 48 47.75 8.01 13.31
CA GLU A 48 47.43 6.59 13.43
C GLU A 48 46.65 6.33 14.71
N SER A 49 45.43 5.86 14.65
CA SER A 49 44.91 4.81 15.53
C SER A 49 43.42 4.47 15.30
N LYS A 50 43.17 3.19 15.07
CA LYS A 50 41.88 2.49 15.14
C LYS A 50 40.89 2.80 14.02
N SER A 51 40.75 1.85 13.10
CA SER A 51 39.61 1.74 12.19
C SER A 51 38.29 1.73 13.00
N LYS A 52 37.64 2.87 13.12
CA LYS A 52 36.24 2.93 13.54
C LYS A 52 35.41 2.39 12.40
N ALA A 53 34.66 1.31 12.68
CA ALA A 53 33.62 0.84 11.79
C ALA A 53 32.71 2.02 11.41
N VAL A 54 32.48 2.17 10.12
CA VAL A 54 31.56 3.21 9.62
C VAL A 54 30.16 2.74 9.96
N ASP A 55 29.54 3.44 10.91
CA ASP A 55 28.13 3.24 11.24
C ASP A 55 27.29 3.55 9.99
N GLU A 56 26.47 2.61 9.53
CA GLU A 56 25.55 2.86 8.44
C GLU A 56 24.39 3.73 8.96
N ILE A 57 24.33 4.98 8.47
CA ILE A 57 23.26 5.91 8.82
C ILE A 57 22.16 5.75 7.77
N ILE A 58 21.02 5.23 8.18
CA ILE A 58 19.81 5.17 7.34
C ILE A 58 19.00 6.43 7.64
N TYR A 59 18.86 7.30 6.63
CA TYR A 59 18.09 8.54 6.77
C TYR A 59 16.60 8.31 6.45
N SER A 60 15.72 8.86 7.30
CA SER A 60 14.33 9.11 6.90
C SER A 60 14.26 10.45 6.15
N PRO A 61 13.80 10.50 4.90
CA PRO A 61 13.82 11.73 4.10
C PRO A 61 12.81 12.80 4.56
N LEU A 62 11.95 12.53 5.54
CA LEU A 62 10.84 13.40 5.92
C LEU A 62 10.88 13.93 7.36
N VAL A 63 11.80 13.42 8.19
CA VAL A 63 11.94 13.87 9.58
C VAL A 63 13.39 14.27 9.83
N ASP A 64 13.72 15.51 9.54
CA ASP A 64 15.09 16.08 9.59
C ASP A 64 15.84 15.95 10.95
N LYS A 65 15.23 15.30 11.95
CA LYS A 65 15.77 15.28 13.32
C LYS A 65 16.06 13.91 13.90
N TYR A 66 15.69 12.84 13.18
CA TYR A 66 15.86 11.47 13.71
C TYR A 66 16.49 10.57 12.66
N THR A 67 17.41 9.74 13.09
CA THR A 67 18.06 8.74 12.24
C THR A 67 18.11 7.41 12.96
N VAL A 68 18.24 6.34 12.18
CA VAL A 68 18.52 5.00 12.70
C VAL A 68 20.03 4.76 12.56
N LYS A 69 20.69 4.42 13.65
CA LYS A 69 22.10 4.10 13.68
C LYS A 69 22.32 2.63 13.99
N SER A 70 23.02 1.92 13.10
CA SER A 70 23.46 0.55 13.32
C SER A 70 24.91 0.54 13.85
N GLU A 71 25.18 -0.24 14.89
CA GLU A 71 26.55 -0.50 15.38
C GLU A 71 27.06 -1.81 14.76
N TYR A 72 28.05 -1.72 13.90
CA TYR A 72 28.57 -2.78 13.04
C TYR A 72 29.02 -4.08 13.74
N ASN A 73 29.37 -4.02 15.03
CA ASN A 73 29.94 -5.18 15.73
C ASN A 73 28.92 -6.08 16.46
N ASN A 74 27.66 -5.66 16.60
CA ASN A 74 26.67 -6.36 17.42
C ASN A 74 25.29 -6.48 16.76
N ASP A 75 25.10 -6.01 15.53
CA ASP A 75 23.79 -5.85 14.88
C ASP A 75 22.80 -5.04 15.75
N ASP A 76 23.33 -4.14 16.56
CA ASP A 76 22.54 -3.28 17.45
C ASP A 76 22.04 -2.06 16.69
N VAL A 77 20.73 -1.87 16.66
CA VAL A 77 20.09 -0.74 15.99
C VAL A 77 19.49 0.20 17.02
N TYR A 78 19.81 1.49 16.89
CA TYR A 78 19.36 2.55 17.79
C TYR A 78 18.62 3.64 17.04
N LEU A 79 17.53 4.16 17.64
CA LEU A 79 16.97 5.46 17.27
C LEU A 79 17.87 6.54 17.88
N VAL A 80 18.32 7.48 17.06
CA VAL A 80 19.15 8.61 17.50
C VAL A 80 18.55 9.93 17.04
N ASN A 81 18.77 11.00 17.81
CA ASN A 81 18.39 12.36 17.40
C ASN A 81 19.49 12.99 16.51
N ASP A 82 19.25 14.22 16.04
CA ASP A 82 20.19 15.00 15.22
C ASP A 82 21.51 15.34 15.92
N GLU A 83 21.55 15.30 17.26
CA GLU A 83 22.77 15.44 18.08
C GLU A 83 23.54 14.12 18.23
N GLY A 84 23.04 13.01 17.65
CA GLY A 84 23.63 11.68 17.74
C GLY A 84 23.40 10.96 19.08
N GLN A 85 22.48 11.47 19.91
CA GLN A 85 22.13 10.83 21.19
C GLN A 85 21.22 9.63 20.92
N LYS A 86 21.52 8.48 21.55
CA LYS A 86 20.68 7.29 21.50
C LYS A 86 19.40 7.52 22.31
N LEU A 87 18.26 7.51 21.66
CA LEU A 87 16.94 7.68 22.26
C LEU A 87 16.32 6.35 22.67
N ALA A 88 16.47 5.31 21.84
CA ALA A 88 15.94 3.97 22.09
C ALA A 88 16.80 2.89 21.44
N GLY A 89 16.74 1.65 21.98
CA GLY A 89 17.50 0.49 21.54
C GLY A 89 18.33 -0.13 22.67
N PRO A 90 19.09 -1.22 22.42
CA PRO A 90 19.31 -1.82 21.10
C PRO A 90 18.12 -2.67 20.63
N TYR A 91 17.82 -2.60 19.33
CA TYR A 91 16.85 -3.43 18.65
C TYR A 91 17.51 -4.26 17.55
N ALA A 92 16.84 -5.31 17.06
CA ALA A 92 17.25 -6.01 15.85
C ALA A 92 16.95 -5.17 14.60
N TYR A 93 15.85 -4.41 14.63
CA TYR A 93 15.46 -3.53 13.53
C TYR A 93 14.54 -2.40 14.02
N ILE A 94 14.58 -1.27 13.32
CA ILE A 94 13.70 -0.11 13.50
C ILE A 94 13.15 0.28 12.12
N TYR A 95 11.81 0.30 11.99
CA TYR A 95 11.13 0.69 10.74
C TYR A 95 10.98 2.21 10.66
N ILE A 96 12.07 2.93 10.43
CA ILE A 96 12.05 4.40 10.38
C ILE A 96 11.16 4.94 9.26
N ASP A 97 10.95 4.16 8.19
CA ASP A 97 10.04 4.51 7.09
C ASP A 97 8.56 4.53 7.50
N ASP A 98 8.23 4.01 8.70
CA ASP A 98 6.89 4.14 9.26
C ASP A 98 6.58 5.59 9.65
N VAL A 99 7.61 6.40 9.89
CA VAL A 99 7.48 7.75 10.41
C VAL A 99 7.37 8.75 9.26
N THR A 100 6.28 9.49 9.23
CA THR A 100 6.03 10.60 8.31
C THR A 100 5.95 11.91 9.07
N TYR A 101 5.40 11.88 10.28
CA TYR A 101 5.23 13.02 11.17
C TYR A 101 5.83 12.72 12.55
N LYS A 102 6.16 13.77 13.32
CA LYS A 102 6.78 13.64 14.65
C LYS A 102 5.95 12.86 15.67
N ASP A 103 4.64 12.78 15.48
CA ASP A 103 3.72 12.09 16.38
C ASP A 103 3.41 10.64 15.92
N ASP A 104 4.04 10.20 14.83
CA ASP A 104 3.93 8.83 14.33
C ASP A 104 4.68 7.86 15.27
N LEU A 105 4.25 6.61 15.26
CA LEU A 105 4.93 5.53 15.95
C LEU A 105 5.77 4.72 14.97
N CYS A 106 6.93 4.31 15.45
CA CYS A 106 7.88 3.49 14.73
C CYS A 106 7.79 2.04 15.24
N ARG A 107 7.68 1.07 14.34
CA ARG A 107 7.80 -0.34 14.70
C ARG A 107 9.26 -0.67 15.00
N VAL A 108 9.47 -1.50 16.03
CA VAL A 108 10.79 -2.02 16.39
C VAL A 108 10.73 -3.54 16.52
N ILE A 109 11.82 -4.22 16.21
CA ILE A 109 11.98 -5.66 16.44
C ILE A 109 12.94 -5.87 17.62
N SER A 110 12.48 -6.54 18.66
CA SER A 110 13.30 -6.93 19.79
C SER A 110 14.42 -7.90 19.37
N LYS A 111 15.63 -7.72 19.89
CA LYS A 111 16.74 -8.65 19.67
C LYS A 111 16.50 -10.01 20.31
N ASP A 112 15.90 -10.03 21.49
CA ASP A 112 15.74 -11.23 22.29
C ASP A 112 14.56 -12.08 21.81
N SER A 113 13.40 -11.46 21.61
CA SER A 113 12.17 -12.18 21.24
C SER A 113 11.92 -12.24 19.76
N HIS A 114 12.56 -11.41 18.95
CA HIS A 114 12.28 -11.17 17.53
C HIS A 114 10.83 -10.74 17.26
N LYS A 115 10.14 -10.27 18.29
CA LYS A 115 8.77 -9.75 18.20
C LYS A 115 8.77 -8.25 17.95
N ILE A 116 7.65 -7.77 17.43
CA ILE A 116 7.45 -6.38 17.06
C ILE A 116 6.81 -5.63 18.23
N GLY A 117 7.32 -4.44 18.50
CA GLY A 117 6.75 -3.44 19.40
C GLY A 117 6.64 -2.09 18.71
N PHE A 118 6.20 -1.08 19.43
CA PHE A 118 6.07 0.29 18.93
C PHE A 118 6.73 1.28 19.89
N ILE A 119 7.52 2.19 19.35
CA ILE A 119 8.09 3.33 20.07
C ILE A 119 7.61 4.64 19.45
N ASN A 120 7.57 5.70 20.24
CA ASN A 120 7.43 7.05 19.72
C ASN A 120 8.82 7.64 19.34
N MET A 121 8.81 8.82 18.72
CA MET A 121 10.06 9.46 18.26
C MET A 121 10.89 10.08 19.41
N THR A 122 10.41 10.06 20.64
CA THR A 122 11.24 10.37 21.83
C THR A 122 11.93 9.13 22.40
N GLY A 123 11.69 7.96 21.84
CA GLY A 123 12.27 6.68 22.24
C GLY A 123 11.48 5.94 23.32
N GLU A 124 10.31 6.46 23.72
CA GLU A 124 9.48 5.78 24.71
C GLU A 124 8.76 4.57 24.08
N MET A 125 8.76 3.45 24.80
CA MET A 125 7.99 2.26 24.42
C MET A 125 6.48 2.53 24.60
N VAL A 126 5.73 2.40 23.53
CA VAL A 126 4.27 2.58 23.50
C VAL A 126 3.57 1.23 23.58
N ALA A 127 4.11 0.23 22.89
CA ALA A 127 3.64 -1.15 22.98
C ALA A 127 4.86 -2.09 23.00
N GLU A 128 4.90 -2.96 24.01
CA GLU A 128 5.99 -3.90 24.20
C GLU A 128 6.14 -4.85 22.98
N PRO A 129 7.34 -5.38 22.70
CA PRO A 129 7.58 -6.31 21.61
C PRO A 129 6.95 -7.69 21.88
N GLU A 130 5.63 -7.77 21.75
CA GLU A 130 4.84 -8.97 21.97
C GLU A 130 4.21 -9.53 20.69
N TYR A 131 4.19 -8.71 19.61
CA TYR A 131 3.53 -9.07 18.35
C TYR A 131 4.45 -9.84 17.42
N ILE A 132 3.91 -10.90 16.79
CA ILE A 132 4.61 -11.61 15.71
C ILE A 132 4.38 -10.94 14.35
N GLU A 133 3.26 -10.25 14.21
CA GLU A 133 2.92 -9.40 13.06
C GLU A 133 2.32 -8.09 13.56
N ALA A 134 2.70 -7.02 12.92
CA ALA A 134 2.14 -5.70 13.15
C ALA A 134 2.25 -4.87 11.88
N ASP A 135 1.15 -4.25 11.49
CA ASP A 135 1.15 -3.26 10.42
C ASP A 135 1.72 -1.93 10.90
N LYS A 136 2.12 -1.09 9.95
CA LYS A 136 2.40 0.31 10.20
C LYS A 136 1.18 0.97 10.86
N MET A 137 1.44 1.83 11.85
CA MET A 137 0.39 2.67 12.45
C MET A 137 -0.13 3.68 11.42
N THR A 138 -1.39 3.55 11.02
CA THR A 138 -2.04 4.45 10.07
C THR A 138 -3.31 5.02 10.67
N ASN A 139 -3.56 6.32 10.50
CA ASN A 139 -4.69 7.01 11.12
C ASN A 139 -4.81 6.77 12.65
N GLY A 140 -3.68 6.49 13.32
CA GLY A 140 -3.59 6.25 14.75
C GLY A 140 -4.04 4.85 15.20
N CYS A 141 -4.10 3.88 14.29
CA CYS A 141 -4.39 2.47 14.58
C CYS A 141 -3.46 1.54 13.79
N ALA A 142 -3.12 0.37 14.37
CA ALA A 142 -2.37 -0.68 13.70
C ALA A 142 -3.03 -2.04 13.94
N ALA A 143 -3.11 -2.86 12.90
CA ALA A 143 -3.47 -4.27 13.02
C ALA A 143 -2.26 -5.04 13.56
N VAL A 144 -2.48 -5.87 14.57
CA VAL A 144 -1.43 -6.68 15.21
C VAL A 144 -1.95 -8.07 15.52
N ARG A 145 -1.05 -9.05 15.65
CA ARG A 145 -1.32 -10.36 16.25
C ARG A 145 -0.12 -10.87 17.04
N ASP A 146 -0.35 -11.60 18.11
CA ASP A 146 0.63 -12.04 19.10
C ASP A 146 1.08 -13.50 18.95
N ASN A 147 0.37 -14.31 18.13
CA ASN A 147 0.77 -15.67 17.83
C ASN A 147 0.40 -16.09 16.40
N VAL A 148 1.06 -17.13 15.86
CA VAL A 148 0.94 -17.55 14.44
C VAL A 148 -0.48 -17.99 14.08
N ASP A 149 -1.15 -18.69 14.99
CA ASP A 149 -2.51 -19.18 14.79
C ASP A 149 -3.57 -18.19 15.32
N GLY A 150 -3.11 -17.03 15.82
CA GLY A 150 -3.97 -16.00 16.38
C GLY A 150 -4.66 -15.17 15.31
N MET A 151 -5.75 -14.54 15.74
CA MET A 151 -6.47 -13.57 14.94
C MET A 151 -5.85 -12.18 15.11
N TYR A 152 -6.08 -11.30 14.14
CA TYR A 152 -5.70 -9.91 14.24
C TYR A 152 -6.65 -9.13 15.15
N TYR A 153 -6.11 -8.13 15.80
CA TYR A 153 -6.87 -7.09 16.47
C TYR A 153 -6.18 -5.74 16.26
N TYR A 154 -6.87 -4.66 16.59
CA TYR A 154 -6.29 -3.33 16.43
C TYR A 154 -5.88 -2.73 17.77
N ILE A 155 -4.74 -2.04 17.75
CA ILE A 155 -4.29 -1.15 18.81
C ILE A 155 -4.31 0.31 18.32
N ASN A 156 -4.53 1.23 19.25
CA ASN A 156 -4.44 2.67 18.99
C ASN A 156 -3.01 3.20 19.23
N SER A 157 -2.80 4.50 19.02
CA SER A 157 -1.52 5.18 19.23
C SER A 157 -1.01 5.20 20.69
N LYS A 158 -1.77 4.64 21.63
CA LYS A 158 -1.34 4.42 23.03
C LYS A 158 -1.02 2.95 23.33
N GLY A 159 -0.98 2.09 22.32
CA GLY A 159 -0.77 0.64 22.47
C GLY A 159 -1.99 -0.11 23.04
N ILE A 160 -3.16 0.53 23.12
CA ILE A 160 -4.37 -0.05 23.72
C ILE A 160 -5.28 -0.60 22.63
N ARG A 161 -5.83 -1.82 22.83
CA ARG A 161 -6.84 -2.39 21.93
C ARG A 161 -8.02 -1.43 21.75
N ILE A 162 -8.46 -1.22 20.50
CA ILE A 162 -9.59 -0.31 20.20
C ILE A 162 -10.93 -0.90 20.63
N ASN A 163 -11.05 -2.24 20.65
CA ASN A 163 -12.21 -3.00 21.08
C ASN A 163 -11.80 -4.43 21.45
N ASN A 164 -12.76 -5.29 21.80
CA ASN A 164 -12.52 -6.70 22.12
C ASN A 164 -12.69 -7.64 20.90
N GLU A 165 -12.94 -7.09 19.72
CA GLU A 165 -13.11 -7.89 18.51
C GLU A 165 -11.77 -8.38 17.95
N GLU A 166 -11.83 -9.51 17.27
CA GLU A 166 -10.72 -10.11 16.54
C GLU A 166 -11.17 -10.48 15.13
N TYR A 167 -10.23 -10.42 14.19
CA TYR A 167 -10.48 -10.53 12.75
C TYR A 167 -9.60 -11.62 12.15
N MET A 168 -10.15 -12.38 11.17
CA MET A 168 -9.36 -13.34 10.40
C MET A 168 -8.30 -12.63 9.53
N GLU A 169 -8.69 -11.48 8.95
CA GLU A 169 -7.82 -10.58 8.20
C GLU A 169 -8.13 -9.14 8.60
N ALA A 170 -7.09 -8.33 8.73
CA ALA A 170 -7.18 -6.93 9.11
C ALA A 170 -6.20 -6.12 8.26
N TYR A 171 -6.62 -4.94 7.81
CA TYR A 171 -5.86 -4.10 6.89
C TYR A 171 -5.58 -2.73 7.52
N PRO A 172 -4.59 -1.98 7.02
CA PRO A 172 -4.32 -0.63 7.50
C PRO A 172 -5.53 0.29 7.38
N PHE A 173 -5.65 1.22 8.32
CA PHE A 173 -6.69 2.25 8.26
C PHE A 173 -6.44 3.25 7.13
N VAL A 174 -7.45 3.49 6.33
CA VAL A 174 -7.48 4.51 5.27
C VAL A 174 -8.70 5.40 5.53
N ASN A 175 -8.52 6.71 5.59
CA ASN A 175 -9.58 7.68 5.87
C ASN A 175 -10.44 7.32 7.12
N ASN A 176 -9.76 6.89 8.21
CA ASN A 176 -10.37 6.46 9.46
C ASN A 176 -11.24 5.20 9.37
N MET A 177 -11.13 4.43 8.32
CA MET A 177 -11.83 3.17 8.08
C MET A 177 -10.83 2.06 7.73
N SER A 178 -11.17 0.83 8.09
CA SER A 178 -10.39 -0.34 7.70
C SER A 178 -11.27 -1.47 7.21
N LYS A 179 -10.77 -2.16 6.18
CA LYS A 179 -11.31 -3.41 5.68
C LYS A 179 -10.90 -4.56 6.61
N VAL A 180 -11.86 -5.40 6.97
CA VAL A 180 -11.62 -6.57 7.83
C VAL A 180 -12.39 -7.77 7.34
N LYS A 181 -11.88 -8.96 7.69
CA LYS A 181 -12.62 -10.22 7.54
C LYS A 181 -12.98 -10.72 8.93
N PHE A 182 -14.28 -10.88 9.17
CA PHE A 182 -14.81 -11.32 10.46
C PHE A 182 -14.62 -12.84 10.67
N LYS A 183 -14.85 -13.29 11.91
CA LYS A 183 -14.74 -14.71 12.32
C LYS A 183 -15.68 -15.65 11.56
N ASP A 184 -16.82 -15.13 11.09
CA ASP A 184 -17.79 -15.87 10.28
C ASP A 184 -17.39 -16.00 8.81
N GLY A 185 -16.24 -15.43 8.43
CA GLY A 185 -15.71 -15.43 7.07
C GLY A 185 -16.22 -14.31 6.20
N THR A 186 -17.18 -13.49 6.66
CA THR A 186 -17.67 -12.35 5.91
C THR A 186 -16.70 -11.17 5.97
N TRP A 187 -16.78 -10.31 4.99
CA TRP A 187 -16.01 -9.06 4.94
C TRP A 187 -16.85 -7.86 5.37
N GLY A 188 -16.16 -6.83 5.80
CA GLY A 188 -16.77 -5.55 6.11
C GLY A 188 -15.78 -4.43 6.34
N ILE A 189 -16.30 -3.29 6.73
CA ILE A 189 -15.54 -2.09 7.05
C ILE A 189 -15.85 -1.68 8.49
N ILE A 190 -14.83 -1.32 9.24
CA ILE A 190 -14.92 -0.79 10.59
C ILE A 190 -14.36 0.63 10.65
N ASN A 191 -14.81 1.40 11.65
CA ASN A 191 -14.21 2.69 11.98
C ASN A 191 -13.11 2.56 13.06
N LYS A 192 -12.47 3.67 13.44
CA LYS A 192 -11.38 3.70 14.46
C LYS A 192 -11.79 3.27 15.87
N SER A 193 -13.08 3.21 16.19
CA SER A 193 -13.57 2.62 17.45
C SER A 193 -13.83 1.12 17.33
N GLY A 194 -13.61 0.54 16.14
CA GLY A 194 -13.92 -0.85 15.84
C GLY A 194 -15.40 -1.11 15.60
N SER A 195 -16.23 -0.06 15.48
CA SER A 195 -17.64 -0.21 15.13
C SER A 195 -17.80 -0.54 13.67
N LYS A 196 -18.69 -1.47 13.36
CA LYS A 196 -19.01 -1.86 11.97
C LYS A 196 -19.69 -0.71 11.23
N ILE A 197 -19.12 -0.34 10.08
CA ILE A 197 -19.75 0.61 9.13
C ILE A 197 -20.61 -0.19 8.13
N ILE A 198 -20.10 -1.32 7.65
CA ILE A 198 -20.80 -2.31 6.85
C ILE A 198 -20.22 -3.70 7.14
N ASP A 199 -21.04 -4.74 7.06
CA ASP A 199 -20.64 -6.14 7.19
C ASP A 199 -21.47 -7.06 6.28
N GLY A 200 -21.23 -8.37 6.36
CA GLY A 200 -21.99 -9.36 5.62
C GLY A 200 -21.68 -9.39 4.13
N LEU A 201 -20.48 -8.97 3.72
CA LEU A 201 -20.03 -9.04 2.32
C LEU A 201 -19.28 -10.34 2.07
N ASP A 202 -19.42 -10.92 0.87
CA ASP A 202 -18.64 -12.08 0.42
C ASP A 202 -17.18 -11.68 0.17
N TYR A 203 -16.99 -10.47 -0.35
CA TYR A 203 -15.70 -9.86 -0.62
C TYR A 203 -15.81 -8.34 -0.70
N ILE A 204 -14.72 -7.65 -0.42
CA ILE A 204 -14.59 -6.20 -0.62
C ILE A 204 -13.19 -5.85 -1.15
N ASN A 205 -13.11 -5.00 -2.14
CA ASN A 205 -11.86 -4.46 -2.66
C ASN A 205 -11.17 -3.54 -1.65
N ASN A 206 -9.96 -3.11 -1.93
CA ASN A 206 -9.23 -2.19 -1.05
C ASN A 206 -9.97 -0.86 -0.94
N LEU A 207 -9.88 -0.26 0.25
CA LEU A 207 -10.42 1.07 0.48
C LEU A 207 -9.53 2.09 -0.23
N PRO A 208 -10.08 2.90 -1.12
CA PRO A 208 -9.30 3.91 -1.82
C PRO A 208 -8.99 5.08 -0.88
N SER A 209 -7.82 5.72 -1.10
CA SER A 209 -7.41 6.88 -0.31
C SER A 209 -8.11 8.20 -0.73
N THR A 210 -8.68 8.22 -1.92
CA THR A 210 -9.18 9.46 -2.55
C THR A 210 -10.64 9.41 -2.97
N THR A 211 -11.28 8.23 -2.95
CA THR A 211 -12.68 8.10 -3.39
C THR A 211 -13.60 7.72 -2.25
N THR A 212 -14.88 8.06 -2.40
CA THR A 212 -15.95 7.67 -1.47
C THR A 212 -16.63 6.37 -1.90
N MET A 213 -16.20 5.75 -2.99
CA MET A 213 -16.80 4.52 -3.54
C MET A 213 -15.88 3.33 -3.35
N VAL A 214 -16.47 2.19 -3.02
CA VAL A 214 -15.79 0.90 -2.94
C VAL A 214 -16.65 -0.17 -3.60
N SER A 215 -16.03 -1.15 -4.21
CA SER A 215 -16.69 -2.28 -4.85
C SER A 215 -16.44 -3.58 -4.09
N GLY A 216 -17.31 -4.54 -4.27
CA GLY A 216 -17.22 -5.85 -3.64
C GLY A 216 -18.21 -6.85 -4.19
N LEU A 217 -18.38 -7.95 -3.47
CA LEU A 217 -19.39 -8.98 -3.73
C LEU A 217 -20.29 -9.14 -2.51
N LYS A 218 -21.58 -9.32 -2.76
CA LYS A 218 -22.59 -9.60 -1.75
C LYS A 218 -23.64 -10.55 -2.35
N ASP A 219 -23.92 -11.65 -1.67
CA ASP A 219 -24.85 -12.67 -2.12
C ASP A 219 -24.54 -13.15 -3.55
N GLY A 220 -23.25 -13.30 -3.88
CA GLY A 220 -22.76 -13.71 -5.19
C GLY A 220 -22.87 -12.66 -6.30
N LYS A 221 -23.25 -11.42 -5.99
CA LYS A 221 -23.40 -10.32 -6.96
C LYS A 221 -22.33 -9.25 -6.75
N ALA A 222 -21.87 -8.67 -7.84
CA ALA A 222 -21.01 -7.50 -7.80
C ALA A 222 -21.79 -6.27 -7.33
N ILE A 223 -21.25 -5.55 -6.36
CA ILE A 223 -21.87 -4.36 -5.80
C ILE A 223 -20.92 -3.16 -5.84
N ILE A 224 -21.49 -1.97 -5.88
CA ILE A 224 -20.81 -0.71 -5.64
C ILE A 224 -21.46 -0.06 -4.44
N LEU A 225 -20.62 0.29 -3.47
CA LEU A 225 -20.97 0.98 -2.25
C LEU A 225 -20.47 2.42 -2.32
N LYS A 226 -21.27 3.37 -1.87
CA LYS A 226 -20.86 4.78 -1.72
C LYS A 226 -20.95 5.19 -0.27
N LEU A 227 -19.90 5.84 0.22
CA LEU A 227 -19.87 6.44 1.55
C LEU A 227 -20.75 7.70 1.57
N ASP A 228 -21.69 7.74 2.47
CA ASP A 228 -22.36 8.98 2.85
C ASP A 228 -21.53 9.65 3.95
N GLU A 229 -20.97 10.80 3.65
CA GLU A 229 -20.09 11.54 4.56
C GLU A 229 -20.83 12.12 5.76
N TYR A 230 -22.16 12.28 5.68
CA TYR A 230 -22.98 12.85 6.74
C TYR A 230 -23.16 11.87 7.90
N ASP A 231 -23.51 10.61 7.58
CA ASP A 231 -23.73 9.58 8.62
C ASP A 231 -22.58 8.57 8.73
N SER A 232 -21.56 8.73 7.89
CA SER A 232 -20.38 7.85 7.83
C SER A 232 -20.72 6.38 7.60
N LYS A 233 -21.74 6.12 6.76
CA LYS A 233 -22.15 4.76 6.37
C LYS A 233 -21.98 4.54 4.88
N PHE A 234 -21.78 3.27 4.51
CA PHE A 234 -21.81 2.86 3.12
C PHE A 234 -23.20 2.41 2.73
N TYR A 235 -23.67 2.91 1.61
CA TYR A 235 -24.91 2.51 0.97
C TYR A 235 -24.63 1.84 -0.37
N GLU A 236 -25.31 0.73 -0.64
CA GLU A 236 -25.28 0.08 -1.93
C GLU A 236 -26.00 0.96 -2.96
N ILE A 237 -25.24 1.45 -3.94
CA ILE A 237 -25.78 2.28 -5.01
C ILE A 237 -26.03 1.49 -6.29
N ARG A 238 -25.36 0.33 -6.45
CA ARG A 238 -25.48 -0.56 -7.61
C ARG A 238 -25.28 -2.01 -7.20
N SER A 239 -26.00 -2.89 -7.89
CA SER A 239 -25.81 -4.34 -7.85
C SER A 239 -25.92 -4.91 -9.26
N PHE A 240 -25.08 -5.87 -9.60
CA PHE A 240 -24.95 -6.44 -10.92
C PHE A 240 -24.76 -7.95 -10.85
N ASP A 241 -25.24 -8.69 -11.85
CA ASP A 241 -25.04 -10.14 -11.99
C ASP A 241 -23.67 -10.44 -12.62
N TYR A 242 -22.59 -10.13 -11.87
CA TYR A 242 -21.21 -10.44 -12.22
C TYR A 242 -20.53 -11.21 -11.09
N THR A 243 -19.58 -12.07 -11.46
CA THR A 243 -18.86 -12.95 -10.52
C THR A 243 -17.60 -12.31 -9.95
N GLU A 244 -17.09 -11.30 -10.62
CA GLU A 244 -15.94 -10.53 -10.17
C GLU A 244 -16.13 -9.04 -10.50
N ILE A 245 -15.56 -8.19 -9.67
CA ILE A 245 -15.52 -6.75 -9.86
C ILE A 245 -14.18 -6.20 -9.36
N SER A 246 -13.57 -5.30 -10.14
CA SER A 246 -12.35 -4.60 -9.77
C SER A 246 -12.60 -3.50 -8.74
N GLU A 247 -11.56 -2.87 -8.23
CA GLU A 247 -11.65 -1.58 -7.55
C GLU A 247 -12.36 -0.55 -8.43
N VAL A 248 -12.94 0.48 -7.80
CA VAL A 248 -13.50 1.62 -8.52
C VAL A 248 -12.36 2.53 -8.95
N TYR A 249 -12.22 2.74 -10.23
CA TYR A 249 -11.16 3.56 -10.81
C TYR A 249 -11.68 4.97 -11.12
N TYR A 250 -11.01 5.98 -10.58
CA TYR A 250 -11.26 7.42 -10.84
C TYR A 250 -12.72 7.86 -10.59
N GLU A 251 -13.45 7.16 -9.69
CA GLU A 251 -14.88 7.37 -9.45
C GLU A 251 -15.77 7.19 -10.71
N ASN A 252 -15.25 6.61 -11.78
CA ASN A 252 -15.91 6.54 -13.07
C ASN A 252 -16.24 5.13 -13.51
N PHE A 253 -15.36 4.16 -13.33
CA PHE A 253 -15.59 2.83 -13.88
C PHE A 253 -15.07 1.69 -13.03
N VAL A 254 -15.59 0.51 -13.31
CA VAL A 254 -15.12 -0.79 -12.81
C VAL A 254 -14.94 -1.76 -13.95
N ILE A 255 -13.99 -2.67 -13.83
CA ILE A 255 -13.86 -3.84 -14.70
C ILE A 255 -14.62 -4.97 -14.05
N VAL A 256 -15.49 -5.61 -14.78
CA VAL A 256 -16.35 -6.71 -14.30
C VAL A 256 -16.12 -7.97 -15.11
N LYS A 257 -16.46 -9.13 -14.53
CA LYS A 257 -16.34 -10.43 -15.17
C LYS A 257 -17.65 -11.20 -14.99
N ASN A 258 -18.16 -11.73 -16.07
CA ASN A 258 -19.39 -12.52 -16.06
C ASN A 258 -19.14 -14.01 -15.76
N GLU A 259 -20.21 -14.81 -15.68
CA GLU A 259 -20.13 -16.27 -15.47
C GLU A 259 -19.39 -17.01 -16.59
N ASN A 260 -19.37 -16.47 -17.82
CA ASN A 260 -18.64 -17.02 -18.97
C ASN A 260 -17.15 -16.71 -18.94
N GLN A 261 -16.65 -16.10 -17.85
CA GLN A 261 -15.25 -15.67 -17.68
C GLN A 261 -14.85 -14.56 -18.68
N GLU A 262 -15.79 -13.75 -19.11
CA GLU A 262 -15.58 -12.63 -20.03
C GLU A 262 -15.58 -11.31 -19.26
N TYR A 263 -14.60 -10.45 -19.58
CA TYR A 263 -14.44 -9.14 -18.98
C TYR A 263 -15.13 -8.06 -19.78
N GLY A 264 -15.70 -7.08 -19.09
CA GLY A 264 -16.27 -5.85 -19.59
C GLY A 264 -15.97 -4.67 -18.68
N VAL A 265 -16.43 -3.49 -19.04
CA VAL A 265 -16.27 -2.26 -18.26
C VAL A 265 -17.61 -1.60 -18.06
N LEU A 266 -17.92 -1.21 -16.82
CA LEU A 266 -19.14 -0.48 -16.47
C LEU A 266 -18.81 0.92 -15.98
N ASP A 267 -19.65 1.87 -16.33
CA ASP A 267 -19.71 3.18 -15.69
C ASP A 267 -20.39 3.06 -14.32
N VAL A 268 -19.72 3.50 -13.26
CA VAL A 268 -20.21 3.34 -11.88
C VAL A 268 -21.42 4.22 -11.59
N ASN A 269 -21.52 5.38 -12.22
CA ASN A 269 -22.55 6.37 -11.95
C ASN A 269 -23.87 5.97 -12.62
N SER A 270 -23.82 5.61 -13.91
CA SER A 270 -25.02 5.19 -14.67
C SER A 270 -25.31 3.70 -14.57
N GLY A 271 -24.31 2.87 -14.28
CA GLY A 271 -24.39 1.40 -14.33
C GLY A 271 -24.42 0.84 -15.75
N LYS A 272 -24.17 1.65 -16.79
CA LYS A 272 -24.19 1.22 -18.18
C LYS A 272 -22.88 0.56 -18.59
N SER A 273 -22.96 -0.37 -19.53
CA SER A 273 -21.79 -0.93 -20.19
C SER A 273 -21.07 0.16 -20.99
N LEU A 274 -19.77 0.34 -20.71
CA LEU A 274 -18.84 1.12 -21.52
C LEU A 274 -18.14 0.23 -22.54
N ILE A 275 -17.87 -1.02 -22.17
CA ILE A 275 -17.28 -2.06 -22.99
C ILE A 275 -17.98 -3.37 -22.64
N ASP A 276 -18.56 -4.02 -23.65
CA ASP A 276 -19.33 -5.25 -23.45
C ASP A 276 -18.47 -6.42 -22.99
N ASN A 277 -19.07 -7.33 -22.23
CA ASN A 277 -18.42 -8.54 -21.73
C ASN A 277 -18.20 -9.54 -22.88
N LYS A 278 -17.01 -9.54 -23.46
CA LYS A 278 -16.59 -10.47 -24.51
C LYS A 278 -15.08 -10.73 -24.54
N TYR A 279 -14.35 -10.07 -23.68
CA TYR A 279 -12.88 -10.10 -23.68
C TYR A 279 -12.32 -11.04 -22.64
N LYS A 280 -11.16 -11.64 -22.90
CA LYS A 280 -10.41 -12.48 -21.94
C LYS A 280 -9.64 -11.70 -20.90
N LYS A 281 -9.29 -10.46 -21.21
CA LYS A 281 -8.56 -9.56 -20.32
C LYS A 281 -8.79 -8.13 -20.76
N ILE A 282 -8.88 -7.23 -19.80
CA ILE A 282 -8.91 -5.79 -20.03
C ILE A 282 -7.83 -5.15 -19.15
N GLU A 283 -6.97 -4.33 -19.76
CA GLU A 283 -6.01 -3.46 -19.12
C GLU A 283 -6.32 -2.03 -19.53
N PHE A 284 -5.97 -1.05 -18.72
CA PHE A 284 -6.20 0.35 -19.06
C PHE A 284 -4.97 1.22 -18.78
N THR A 285 -4.90 2.36 -19.47
CA THR A 285 -3.89 3.39 -19.28
C THR A 285 -4.56 4.75 -19.30
N VAL A 286 -4.26 5.60 -18.34
CA VAL A 286 -4.69 6.99 -18.33
C VAL A 286 -3.88 7.75 -19.37
N MET A 287 -4.57 8.45 -20.27
CA MET A 287 -3.94 9.29 -21.27
C MET A 287 -4.06 10.74 -20.81
N PRO A 288 -2.96 11.51 -20.78
CA PRO A 288 -3.05 12.93 -20.52
C PRO A 288 -3.84 13.58 -21.67
N ASP A 289 -4.92 14.28 -21.37
CA ASP A 289 -5.65 15.08 -22.35
C ASP A 289 -5.45 16.56 -22.01
N GLU A 290 -4.78 17.29 -22.91
CA GLU A 290 -4.46 18.71 -22.71
C GLU A 290 -5.69 19.63 -22.94
N HIS A 291 -6.83 19.08 -23.40
CA HIS A 291 -7.96 19.88 -23.87
C HIS A 291 -9.27 19.67 -23.12
N ILE A 292 -9.32 18.71 -22.18
CA ILE A 292 -10.57 18.38 -21.44
C ILE A 292 -10.25 18.41 -19.93
N MET A 293 -11.10 19.06 -19.14
CA MET A 293 -11.12 18.88 -17.67
C MET A 293 -11.74 17.50 -17.35
N GLY A 294 -11.06 16.43 -17.74
CA GLY A 294 -11.48 15.05 -17.59
C GLY A 294 -10.36 14.08 -17.93
N GLU A 295 -10.52 12.83 -17.56
CA GLU A 295 -9.58 11.79 -17.85
C GLU A 295 -9.98 11.03 -19.09
N LYS A 296 -9.01 10.80 -20.00
CA LYS A 296 -9.17 9.93 -21.17
C LYS A 296 -8.49 8.61 -20.86
N ILE A 297 -9.26 7.54 -20.89
CA ILE A 297 -8.81 6.20 -20.58
C ILE A 297 -8.75 5.37 -21.86
N SER A 298 -7.58 4.80 -22.13
CA SER A 298 -7.38 3.80 -23.18
C SER A 298 -7.46 2.39 -22.58
N PHE A 299 -8.40 1.60 -23.04
CA PHE A 299 -8.55 0.20 -22.66
C PHE A 299 -7.95 -0.70 -23.73
N ARG A 300 -7.07 -1.59 -23.32
CA ARG A 300 -6.49 -2.66 -24.14
C ARG A 300 -7.23 -3.95 -23.84
N CYS A 301 -8.05 -4.40 -24.76
CA CYS A 301 -8.98 -5.52 -24.60
C CYS A 301 -8.47 -6.73 -25.38
N GLN A 302 -8.17 -7.84 -24.69
CA GLN A 302 -7.71 -9.07 -25.33
C GLN A 302 -8.88 -9.94 -25.76
N ASN A 303 -8.98 -10.23 -27.05
CA ASN A 303 -9.95 -11.15 -27.65
C ASN A 303 -9.67 -12.62 -27.32
N VAL A 304 -10.64 -13.50 -27.58
CA VAL A 304 -10.52 -14.96 -27.37
C VAL A 304 -9.40 -15.57 -28.23
N ASP A 305 -9.18 -15.06 -29.42
CA ASP A 305 -8.14 -15.49 -30.36
C ASP A 305 -6.73 -14.94 -30.06
N GLY A 306 -6.61 -14.11 -29.00
CA GLY A 306 -5.36 -13.50 -28.57
C GLY A 306 -5.04 -12.16 -29.26
N THR A 307 -5.86 -11.68 -30.16
CA THR A 307 -5.74 -10.32 -30.73
C THR A 307 -6.18 -9.27 -29.71
N TYR A 308 -5.92 -8.00 -30.00
CA TYR A 308 -6.25 -6.89 -29.10
C TYR A 308 -7.05 -5.81 -29.82
N ASP A 309 -8.12 -5.36 -29.16
CA ASP A 309 -8.83 -4.15 -29.51
C ASP A 309 -8.39 -3.00 -28.58
N ILE A 310 -8.41 -1.78 -29.08
CA ILE A 310 -8.18 -0.57 -28.29
C ILE A 310 -9.47 0.24 -28.27
N GLU A 311 -10.01 0.41 -27.08
CA GLU A 311 -11.17 1.22 -26.82
C GLU A 311 -10.75 2.48 -26.05
N VAL A 312 -11.23 3.66 -26.45
CA VAL A 312 -10.94 4.91 -25.75
C VAL A 312 -12.23 5.52 -25.24
N LYS A 313 -12.28 5.84 -23.95
CA LYS A 313 -13.41 6.48 -23.29
C LYS A 313 -12.96 7.76 -22.62
N SER A 314 -13.76 8.80 -22.69
CA SER A 314 -13.55 10.08 -22.00
C SER A 314 -14.49 10.14 -20.81
N PHE A 315 -13.94 10.57 -19.66
CA PHE A 315 -14.66 10.78 -18.41
C PHE A 315 -14.47 12.24 -18.00
N GLY A 316 -15.54 12.91 -17.62
CA GLY A 316 -15.58 14.31 -17.25
C GLY A 316 -16.66 15.06 -18.02
N ASN A 317 -16.93 16.28 -17.60
CA ASN A 317 -17.86 17.15 -18.32
C ASN A 317 -17.15 17.67 -19.57
N GLU A 318 -17.76 17.49 -20.75
CA GLU A 318 -17.42 18.31 -21.91
C GLU A 318 -17.58 19.77 -21.49
N VAL A 319 -16.50 20.54 -21.56
CA VAL A 319 -16.60 21.99 -21.42
C VAL A 319 -17.41 22.46 -22.64
N GLU A 320 -18.66 22.85 -22.46
CA GLU A 320 -19.38 23.57 -23.50
C GLU A 320 -18.49 24.73 -23.92
N ASP A 321 -18.08 24.76 -25.18
CA ASP A 321 -17.33 25.87 -25.77
C ASP A 321 -18.12 27.14 -25.55
N TYR A 322 -17.72 27.91 -24.53
CA TYR A 322 -18.15 29.30 -24.43
C TYR A 322 -17.50 30.08 -25.59
N ILE A 323 -18.23 30.12 -26.70
CA ILE A 323 -17.92 31.03 -27.80
C ILE A 323 -18.05 32.42 -27.25
N TRP A 324 -16.93 33.04 -26.96
CA TRP A 324 -16.86 34.49 -26.77
C TRP A 324 -17.07 35.14 -28.13
N ASP A 325 -18.33 35.46 -28.48
CA ASP A 325 -18.60 36.42 -29.55
C ASP A 325 -18.01 37.76 -29.15
N ARG A 326 -17.02 38.17 -29.95
CA ARG A 326 -16.47 39.54 -29.90
C ARG A 326 -17.26 40.45 -30.81
#